data_78255962dc63dc3e95df7952e71440f7
#
_entry.id   78255962dc63dc3e95df7952e71440f7
#
_cell.length_a   1.000
_cell.length_b   1.000
_cell.length_c   1.000
_cell.angle_alpha   90.00
_cell.angle_beta   90.00
_cell.angle_gamma   90.00
#
_symmetry.space_group_name_H-M   'P 1'
#
loop_
_entity.id
_entity.type
_entity.pdbx_description
1 polymer ?
#
loop_
_entity_poly.entity_id
_entity_poly.type
_entity_poly.pdbx_seq_one_letter_code
_entity_poly.pdbx_strand_id
1 'polypeptide(L)'
;MTTHRAGKMFGSTCLALGIFAVSLAASAEDVKVTLTGAEEVPAVTTKAMGEGTIAIGKDMSVSGTVKTTGIEGVAAHIHLAEAGKNGPPVVTLIKGEGGAWSTPPGAKLTEEQYKAFKAGNLYVNVHSAAHKGGEIRGQLKP
;
A
#
# COMPACT_ATOMS: atom_id res chain seq x y z
N MET A 1 -72.03 26.05 -39.24
CA MET A 1 -71.94 25.71 -37.80
C MET A 1 -70.82 24.72 -37.61
N THR A 2 -69.68 25.18 -37.14
CA THR A 2 -68.45 24.39 -37.10
C THR A 2 -67.98 24.39 -35.66
N THR A 3 -68.05 23.23 -34.98
CA THR A 3 -67.59 23.06 -33.59
C THR A 3 -66.17 22.48 -33.57
N HIS A 4 -65.27 23.29 -33.12
CA HIS A 4 -63.85 22.84 -32.86
C HIS A 4 -63.80 22.15 -31.52
N ARG A 5 -63.29 20.94 -31.53
CA ARG A 5 -63.01 20.12 -30.36
C ARG A 5 -61.49 20.18 -30.04
N ALA A 6 -61.14 20.84 -28.98
CA ALA A 6 -59.78 20.95 -28.50
C ALA A 6 -59.32 19.64 -27.80
N GLY A 7 -58.28 19.02 -28.33
CA GLY A 7 -57.62 17.87 -27.69
C GLY A 7 -56.63 18.33 -26.62
N LYS A 8 -56.79 17.82 -25.40
CA LYS A 8 -55.82 18.00 -24.31
C LYS A 8 -54.70 16.97 -24.47
N MET A 9 -53.50 17.46 -24.74
CA MET A 9 -52.28 16.65 -24.63
C MET A 9 -51.84 16.55 -23.16
N PHE A 10 -51.87 15.33 -22.62
CA PHE A 10 -51.24 15.04 -21.31
C PHE A 10 -49.76 14.79 -21.56
N GLY A 11 -48.91 15.73 -21.13
CA GLY A 11 -47.48 15.56 -21.08
C GLY A 11 -47.10 14.68 -19.90
N SER A 12 -46.60 13.48 -20.17
CA SER A 12 -46.06 12.56 -19.16
C SER A 12 -44.62 12.95 -18.88
N THR A 13 -44.37 13.60 -17.73
CA THR A 13 -43.02 13.95 -17.28
C THR A 13 -42.44 12.76 -16.57
N CYS A 14 -41.56 12.01 -17.26
CA CYS A 14 -40.74 10.95 -16.62
C CYS A 14 -39.65 11.61 -15.80
N LEU A 15 -39.80 11.58 -14.48
CA LEU A 15 -38.76 11.98 -13.53
C LEU A 15 -37.74 10.82 -13.44
N ALA A 16 -36.61 10.97 -14.12
CA ALA A 16 -35.51 10.02 -14.01
C ALA A 16 -34.79 10.25 -12.68
N LEU A 17 -35.00 9.36 -11.72
CA LEU A 17 -34.24 9.31 -10.46
C LEU A 17 -32.83 8.81 -10.79
N GLY A 18 -31.88 9.72 -10.89
CA GLY A 18 -30.47 9.39 -10.99
C GLY A 18 -29.95 8.83 -9.65
N ILE A 19 -29.68 7.54 -9.61
CA ILE A 19 -29.01 6.91 -8.47
C ILE A 19 -27.54 7.31 -8.56
N PHE A 20 -27.13 8.31 -7.76
CA PHE A 20 -25.71 8.58 -7.52
C PHE A 20 -25.15 7.46 -6.67
N ALA A 21 -24.41 6.54 -7.27
CA ALA A 21 -23.59 5.58 -6.55
C ALA A 21 -22.42 6.34 -5.91
N VAL A 22 -22.51 6.63 -4.61
CA VAL A 22 -21.38 7.12 -3.84
C VAL A 22 -20.44 5.93 -3.65
N SER A 23 -19.38 5.86 -4.45
CA SER A 23 -18.27 4.95 -4.19
C SER A 23 -17.61 5.39 -2.88
N LEU A 24 -17.88 4.68 -1.79
CA LEU A 24 -17.04 4.78 -0.60
C LEU A 24 -15.66 4.23 -0.99
N ALA A 25 -14.72 5.13 -1.27
CA ALA A 25 -13.32 4.76 -1.37
C ALA A 25 -12.92 4.12 -0.02
N ALA A 26 -12.46 2.87 -0.05
CA ALA A 26 -11.95 2.21 1.14
C ALA A 26 -10.79 3.04 1.68
N SER A 27 -10.93 3.58 2.89
CA SER A 27 -9.88 4.37 3.54
C SER A 27 -8.66 3.51 3.75
N ALA A 28 -7.52 3.89 3.16
CA ALA A 28 -6.23 3.28 3.42
C ALA A 28 -5.60 3.92 4.67
N GLU A 29 -4.82 3.15 5.39
CA GLU A 29 -4.00 3.61 6.51
C GLU A 29 -2.58 3.85 6.01
N ASP A 30 -2.14 5.11 6.06
CA ASP A 30 -0.80 5.54 5.63
C ASP A 30 0.19 5.34 6.78
N VAL A 31 1.09 4.38 6.61
CA VAL A 31 2.14 4.08 7.58
C VAL A 31 3.46 4.65 7.10
N LYS A 32 3.99 5.62 7.82
CA LYS A 32 5.36 6.12 7.61
C LYS A 32 6.35 5.11 8.17
N VAL A 33 7.39 4.81 7.42
CA VAL A 33 8.42 3.87 7.81
C VAL A 33 9.81 4.48 7.60
N THR A 34 10.68 4.28 8.58
CA THR A 34 12.11 4.58 8.48
C THR A 34 12.88 3.27 8.56
N LEU A 35 13.81 3.06 7.64
CA LEU A 35 14.63 1.85 7.56
C LEU A 35 16.04 2.18 8.00
N THR A 36 16.58 1.37 8.92
CA THR A 36 17.96 1.47 9.42
C THR A 36 18.59 0.09 9.54
N GLY A 37 19.91 0.02 9.56
CA GLY A 37 20.63 -1.23 9.80
C GLY A 37 20.44 -1.75 11.23
N ALA A 38 20.20 -0.88 12.20
CA ALA A 38 19.98 -1.25 13.59
C ALA A 38 18.71 -2.08 13.80
N GLU A 39 17.71 -1.92 12.93
CA GLU A 39 16.45 -2.67 12.99
C GLU A 39 16.53 -4.06 12.32
N GLU A 40 17.62 -4.36 11.60
CA GLU A 40 17.86 -5.70 11.03
C GLU A 40 18.13 -6.74 12.11
N VAL A 41 17.91 -8.02 11.76
CA VAL A 41 18.13 -9.16 12.65
C VAL A 41 18.99 -10.21 11.93
N PRO A 42 20.26 -10.34 12.31
CA PRO A 42 21.02 -9.51 13.28
C PRO A 42 21.23 -8.08 12.78
N ALA A 43 21.44 -7.15 13.70
CA ALA A 43 21.68 -5.75 13.37
C ALA A 43 22.90 -5.57 12.45
N VAL A 44 22.78 -4.64 11.50
CA VAL A 44 23.82 -4.32 10.52
C VAL A 44 24.36 -2.93 10.81
N THR A 45 25.68 -2.81 10.91
CA THR A 45 26.35 -1.50 11.00
C THR A 45 26.50 -0.95 9.58
N THR A 46 25.73 0.08 9.25
CA THR A 46 25.74 0.72 7.95
C THR A 46 25.34 2.19 8.07
N LYS A 47 25.72 2.99 7.08
CA LYS A 47 25.22 4.36 6.91
C LYS A 47 24.00 4.43 6.01
N ALA A 48 23.58 3.30 5.45
CA ALA A 48 22.38 3.20 4.63
C ALA A 48 21.13 3.55 5.44
N MET A 49 20.21 4.24 4.81
CA MET A 49 18.91 4.62 5.37
C MET A 49 17.83 4.52 4.33
N GLY A 50 16.60 4.37 4.78
CA GLY A 50 15.42 4.44 3.94
C GLY A 50 14.27 5.12 4.67
N GLU A 51 13.39 5.75 3.92
CA GLU A 51 12.15 6.33 4.44
C GLU A 51 11.05 6.25 3.38
N GLY A 52 9.82 6.17 3.81
CA GLY A 52 8.70 6.13 2.90
C GLY A 52 7.36 6.02 3.58
N THR A 53 6.35 5.79 2.76
CA THR A 53 4.98 5.56 3.22
C THR A 53 4.42 4.35 2.51
N ILE A 54 3.87 3.42 3.28
CA ILE A 54 3.11 2.28 2.80
C ILE A 54 1.66 2.46 3.24
N ALA A 55 0.76 2.49 2.27
CA ALA A 55 -0.67 2.59 2.49
C ALA A 55 -1.30 1.21 2.41
N ILE A 56 -2.05 0.81 3.44
CA ILE A 56 -2.75 -0.47 3.48
C ILE A 56 -4.24 -0.21 3.67
N GLY A 57 -5.04 -0.59 2.67
CA GLY A 57 -6.47 -0.39 2.64
C GLY A 57 -7.22 -1.43 3.48
N LYS A 58 -8.46 -1.09 3.88
CA LYS A 58 -9.38 -2.04 4.52
C LYS A 58 -9.78 -3.18 3.59
N ASP A 59 -9.62 -3.00 2.28
CA ASP A 59 -9.75 -4.01 1.23
C ASP A 59 -8.49 -4.85 1.05
N MET A 60 -7.50 -4.70 1.96
CA MET A 60 -6.20 -5.38 1.97
C MET A 60 -5.26 -4.97 0.83
N SER A 61 -5.60 -3.93 0.06
CA SER A 61 -4.71 -3.36 -0.96
C SER A 61 -3.47 -2.77 -0.31
N VAL A 62 -2.33 -2.88 -1.02
CA VAL A 62 -1.04 -2.35 -0.57
C VAL A 62 -0.50 -1.43 -1.65
N SER A 63 -0.16 -0.21 -1.28
CA SER A 63 0.48 0.76 -2.16
C SER A 63 1.52 1.58 -1.41
N GLY A 64 2.49 2.13 -2.11
CA GLY A 64 3.45 3.02 -1.49
C GLY A 64 4.83 2.96 -2.10
N THR A 65 5.70 3.79 -1.57
CA THR A 65 7.08 3.94 -2.03
C THR A 65 8.01 4.16 -0.85
N VAL A 66 9.18 3.54 -0.92
CA VAL A 66 10.29 3.76 0.00
C VAL A 66 11.47 4.28 -0.81
N LYS A 67 12.14 5.31 -0.33
CA LYS A 67 13.36 5.84 -0.92
C LYS A 67 14.55 5.54 -0.03
N THR A 68 15.63 5.04 -0.62
CA THR A 68 16.84 4.66 0.09
C THR A 68 18.02 5.54 -0.30
N THR A 69 18.96 5.72 0.61
CA THR A 69 20.23 6.42 0.41
C THR A 69 21.37 5.61 1.02
N GLY A 70 22.56 5.73 0.45
CA GLY A 70 23.77 5.06 0.98
C GLY A 70 23.77 3.53 0.80
N ILE A 71 22.95 3.00 -0.09
CA ILE A 71 22.85 1.57 -0.35
C ILE A 71 22.71 1.27 -1.85
N GLU A 72 23.46 0.30 -2.33
CA GLU A 72 23.25 -0.36 -3.63
C GLU A 72 22.25 -1.51 -3.43
N GLY A 73 20.97 -1.15 -3.35
CA GLY A 73 19.90 -2.13 -3.14
C GLY A 73 19.73 -3.04 -4.36
N VAL A 74 19.66 -4.35 -4.12
CA VAL A 74 19.44 -5.37 -5.15
C VAL A 74 18.03 -5.95 -5.12
N ALA A 75 17.38 -5.94 -3.96
CA ALA A 75 16.00 -6.38 -3.74
C ALA A 75 15.39 -5.66 -2.54
N ALA A 76 14.07 -5.55 -2.50
CA ALA A 76 13.33 -5.05 -1.35
C ALA A 76 12.00 -5.77 -1.21
N HIS A 77 11.56 -5.98 0.03
CA HIS A 77 10.33 -6.72 0.33
C HIS A 77 9.58 -6.12 1.53
N ILE A 78 8.28 -6.40 1.58
CA ILE A 78 7.53 -6.39 2.83
C ILE A 78 7.51 -7.83 3.33
N HIS A 79 7.84 -8.05 4.60
CA HIS A 79 7.89 -9.35 5.26
C HIS A 79 6.89 -9.44 6.41
N LEU A 80 6.58 -10.68 6.81
CA LEU A 80 5.71 -10.97 7.94
C LEU A 80 6.52 -11.51 9.11
N ALA A 81 6.79 -10.65 10.08
CA ALA A 81 7.27 -11.01 11.42
C ALA A 81 7.12 -9.80 12.37
N GLU A 82 7.10 -10.08 13.64
CA GLU A 82 7.20 -9.06 14.69
C GLU A 82 8.60 -8.44 14.74
N ALA A 83 8.71 -7.28 15.39
CA ALA A 83 9.99 -6.63 15.59
C ALA A 83 10.98 -7.56 16.29
N GLY A 84 12.23 -7.56 15.82
CA GLY A 84 13.29 -8.43 16.36
C GLY A 84 13.27 -9.87 15.84
N LYS A 85 12.40 -10.21 14.90
CA LYS A 85 12.34 -11.54 14.25
C LYS A 85 12.34 -11.42 12.74
N ASN A 86 12.88 -12.45 12.08
CA ASN A 86 12.83 -12.60 10.62
C ASN A 86 11.64 -13.45 10.21
N GLY A 87 11.04 -13.12 9.08
CA GLY A 87 9.92 -13.86 8.52
C GLY A 87 9.90 -13.87 6.99
N PRO A 88 8.94 -14.58 6.38
CA PRO A 88 8.85 -14.71 4.93
C PRO A 88 8.43 -13.41 4.25
N PRO A 89 8.84 -13.19 2.98
CA PRO A 89 8.35 -12.07 2.18
C PRO A 89 6.87 -12.27 1.81
N VAL A 90 6.10 -11.20 1.84
CA VAL A 90 4.68 -11.18 1.45
C VAL A 90 4.42 -10.27 0.24
N VAL A 91 5.24 -9.23 0.05
CA VAL A 91 5.20 -8.35 -1.13
C VAL A 91 6.62 -8.07 -1.59
N THR A 92 6.91 -8.32 -2.86
CA THR A 92 8.19 -7.91 -3.49
C THR A 92 8.02 -6.51 -4.04
N LEU A 93 8.93 -5.60 -3.70
CA LEU A 93 8.94 -4.24 -4.20
C LEU A 93 9.67 -4.14 -5.54
N ILE A 94 9.23 -3.21 -6.37
CA ILE A 94 9.83 -2.93 -7.68
C ILE A 94 10.89 -1.85 -7.51
N LYS A 95 12.10 -2.12 -8.00
CA LYS A 95 13.19 -1.15 -8.01
C LYS A 95 12.92 -0.06 -9.06
N GLY A 96 12.96 1.19 -8.60
CA GLY A 96 12.91 2.39 -9.43
C GLY A 96 14.26 3.07 -9.52
N GLU A 97 14.27 4.27 -10.05
CA GLU A 97 15.46 5.12 -10.15
C GLU A 97 15.74 5.85 -8.82
N GLY A 98 17.00 6.26 -8.64
CA GLY A 98 17.40 7.10 -7.51
C GLY A 98 17.18 6.50 -6.14
N GLY A 99 17.25 5.18 -6.01
CA GLY A 99 17.04 4.47 -4.74
C GLY A 99 15.56 4.28 -4.35
N ALA A 100 14.63 4.51 -5.26
CA ALA A 100 13.20 4.31 -5.02
C ALA A 100 12.81 2.83 -5.15
N TRP A 101 11.87 2.40 -4.29
CA TRP A 101 11.24 1.08 -4.30
C TRP A 101 9.74 1.27 -4.15
N SER A 102 8.94 0.67 -5.03
CA SER A 102 7.48 0.81 -5.01
C SER A 102 6.79 -0.55 -4.94
N THR A 103 5.60 -0.55 -4.36
CA THR A 103 4.74 -1.73 -4.41
C THR A 103 4.28 -1.98 -5.85
N PRO A 104 4.14 -3.25 -6.27
CA PRO A 104 3.60 -3.56 -7.59
C PRO A 104 2.13 -3.17 -7.67
N PRO A 105 1.62 -2.79 -8.87
CA PRO A 105 0.20 -2.56 -9.08
C PRO A 105 -0.62 -3.79 -8.68
N GLY A 106 -1.72 -3.57 -7.96
CA GLY A 106 -2.62 -4.64 -7.53
C GLY A 106 -2.11 -5.50 -6.38
N ALA A 107 -1.04 -5.09 -5.68
CA ALA A 107 -0.56 -5.79 -4.49
C ALA A 107 -1.65 -5.85 -3.41
N LYS A 108 -1.84 -7.04 -2.84
CA LYS A 108 -2.80 -7.29 -1.77
C LYS A 108 -2.23 -8.20 -0.71
N LEU A 109 -2.64 -7.97 0.53
CA LEU A 109 -2.43 -8.90 1.64
C LEU A 109 -3.55 -9.96 1.67
N THR A 110 -3.26 -11.10 2.26
CA THR A 110 -4.29 -12.03 2.72
C THR A 110 -4.94 -11.50 3.99
N GLU A 111 -6.08 -12.06 4.41
CA GLU A 111 -6.70 -11.70 5.69
C GLU A 111 -5.76 -11.91 6.88
N GLU A 112 -4.99 -12.99 6.86
CA GLU A 112 -4.01 -13.32 7.89
C GLU A 112 -2.87 -12.28 7.93
N GLN A 113 -2.34 -11.91 6.77
CA GLN A 113 -1.31 -10.86 6.65
C GLN A 113 -1.84 -9.48 7.07
N TYR A 114 -3.10 -9.17 6.75
CA TYR A 114 -3.74 -7.93 7.20
C TYR A 114 -3.92 -7.89 8.72
N LYS A 115 -4.31 -9.01 9.35
CA LYS A 115 -4.34 -9.13 10.83
C LYS A 115 -2.94 -8.93 11.43
N ALA A 116 -1.93 -9.51 10.81
CA ALA A 116 -0.53 -9.30 11.21
C ALA A 116 -0.11 -7.84 11.08
N PHE A 117 -0.49 -7.15 10.00
CA PHE A 117 -0.29 -5.71 9.85
C PHE A 117 -0.91 -4.93 11.00
N LYS A 118 -2.18 -5.17 11.32
CA LYS A 118 -2.87 -4.49 12.44
C LYS A 118 -2.22 -4.76 13.80
N ALA A 119 -1.49 -5.85 13.95
CA ALA A 119 -0.70 -6.18 15.13
C ALA A 119 0.72 -5.56 15.10
N GLY A 120 1.10 -4.86 14.02
CA GLY A 120 2.46 -4.31 13.84
C GLY A 120 3.49 -5.34 13.42
N ASN A 121 3.09 -6.46 12.85
CA ASN A 121 3.93 -7.62 12.52
C ASN A 121 4.26 -7.71 11.02
N LEU A 122 4.36 -6.58 10.34
CA LEU A 122 4.96 -6.48 9.02
C LEU A 122 6.17 -5.54 9.07
N TYR A 123 7.17 -5.79 8.23
CA TYR A 123 8.31 -4.91 8.08
C TYR A 123 8.76 -4.80 6.63
N VAL A 124 9.36 -3.67 6.28
CA VAL A 124 10.03 -3.46 5.01
C VAL A 124 11.52 -3.66 5.21
N ASN A 125 12.19 -4.36 4.29
CA ASN A 125 13.64 -4.32 4.24
C ASN A 125 14.18 -4.21 2.82
N VAL A 126 15.43 -3.74 2.73
CA VAL A 126 16.18 -3.61 1.48
C VAL A 126 17.48 -4.38 1.62
N HIS A 127 17.74 -5.23 0.64
CA HIS A 127 18.90 -6.12 0.57
C HIS A 127 19.96 -5.52 -0.33
N SER A 128 21.20 -5.77 -0.01
CA SER A 128 22.37 -5.49 -0.86
C SER A 128 23.17 -6.76 -1.15
N ALA A 129 24.13 -6.67 -2.06
CA ALA A 129 25.03 -7.79 -2.35
C ALA A 129 25.84 -8.20 -1.12
N ALA A 130 26.23 -7.23 -0.26
CA ALA A 130 26.98 -7.47 0.96
C ALA A 130 26.09 -8.03 2.09
N HIS A 131 24.78 -7.70 2.09
CA HIS A 131 23.81 -8.11 3.10
C HIS A 131 22.59 -8.74 2.45
N LYS A 132 22.74 -10.00 2.04
CA LYS A 132 21.67 -10.74 1.33
C LYS A 132 20.44 -11.01 2.18
N GLY A 133 20.57 -11.03 3.50
CA GLY A 133 19.47 -11.15 4.45
C GLY A 133 18.74 -9.83 4.74
N GLY A 134 19.27 -8.71 4.28
CA GLY A 134 18.78 -7.36 4.50
C GLY A 134 19.87 -6.46 5.07
N GLU A 135 19.96 -5.22 4.59
CA GLU A 135 20.91 -4.21 5.10
C GLU A 135 20.22 -3.15 5.94
N ILE A 136 19.02 -2.76 5.56
CA ILE A 136 18.18 -1.81 6.32
C ILE A 136 16.74 -2.32 6.41
N ARG A 137 16.12 -2.10 7.56
CA ARG A 137 14.78 -2.58 7.90
C ARG A 137 13.99 -1.54 8.67
N GLY A 138 12.68 -1.53 8.51
CA GLY A 138 11.75 -0.74 9.32
C GLY A 138 10.42 -1.46 9.52
N GLN A 139 9.94 -1.49 10.77
CA GLN A 139 8.67 -2.09 11.11
C GLN A 139 7.50 -1.19 10.70
N LEU A 140 6.47 -1.77 10.08
CA LEU A 140 5.21 -1.08 9.76
C LEU A 140 4.32 -1.07 11.01
N LYS A 141 4.14 0.10 11.60
CA LYS A 141 3.33 0.32 12.82
C LYS A 141 2.10 1.12 12.44
N PRO A 142 0.91 0.49 12.37
CA PRO A 142 -0.34 1.18 12.10
C PRO A 142 -0.73 2.15 13.19
#